data_00a6179a39b018094006802a109f1576
#
_entry.id   00a6179a39b018094006802a109f1576
#
_cell.length_a   1.000
_cell.length_b   1.000
_cell.length_c   1.000
_cell.angle_alpha   90.00
_cell.angle_beta   90.00
_cell.angle_gamma   90.00
#
_symmetry.space_group_name_H-M   'P 1'
#
loop_
_entity.id
_entity.type
_entity.pdbx_description
1 polymer ?
#
loop_
_entity_poly.entity_id
_entity_poly.type
_entity_poly.pdbx_seq_one_letter_code
_entity_poly.pdbx_strand_id
1 'polypeptide(L)'
;MNQDNFQGPHWNNNSEYRDLDSPEFVSDLDLLNKSIARIIEQSGLFDAEVERVEQLSEKDIELIEAASRFRRSADETFVLGANLGTFVSCLLSVDGGHAQARQMQAVLRQQMTRLGEAVTSLSLIMTKSPEAFATACLARAEFAPHRFLIAKEREWSPFLLSLESEKLLTRFAVNGPSAWGTLYDNISSSLQCAVVYNGKSESMGLARAAGGLQSADPEERRASFRGINSAWETQKESCASILNALAGWRLDNYRTRSGKKQLQFLDQPLHSNHITGSTLDAMIQVVEGNAEIGRQAVRIKAKEMKLPALGPWDLFAPAPSEVETKISFDEAIGLVRSAFADVDPEMGEFVDVMVRNGWIEGSVSNNKRPGAYCTRFAKSRTPRVYMTYKGSLEDVGTLAHELGHAFHNWVMRDLPLPETYYPMTLAETASIFAETVVSDVLLKKARSAEEKRQVLWGDLGSAEAFLLNIPARFWFEKSFYEKRSERTLSPDELSTLMSDSWKRAYGDTLSEMNPLFWCSKLH
;
A
#
# COMPACT_ATOMS: atom_id res chain seq x y z
N MET A 1 32.70 17.67 7.32
CA MET A 1 31.98 17.18 6.12
C MET A 1 30.64 17.92 6.08
N ASN A 2 30.29 18.54 4.95
CA ASN A 2 29.02 19.25 4.83
C ASN A 2 27.86 18.26 5.04
N GLN A 3 26.89 18.61 5.91
CA GLN A 3 25.69 17.79 6.14
C GLN A 3 24.86 17.59 4.86
N ASP A 4 25.04 18.41 3.85
CA ASP A 4 24.30 18.37 2.58
C ASP A 4 24.63 17.14 1.70
N ASN A 5 25.77 16.47 1.89
CA ASN A 5 26.16 15.31 1.08
C ASN A 5 25.41 14.02 1.41
N PHE A 6 24.63 13.99 2.50
CA PHE A 6 23.89 12.80 2.94
C PHE A 6 22.39 12.92 2.71
N GLN A 7 21.93 13.98 2.07
CA GLN A 7 20.53 14.13 1.68
C GLN A 7 20.34 13.70 0.23
N GLY A 8 19.19 13.07 -0.05
CA GLY A 8 18.81 12.76 -1.42
C GLY A 8 18.30 14.00 -2.16
N PRO A 9 18.15 13.91 -3.48
CA PRO A 9 17.69 15.00 -4.34
C PRO A 9 16.21 15.31 -4.16
N HIS A 10 15.78 16.46 -4.68
CA HIS A 10 14.38 16.69 -5.01
C HIS A 10 14.07 16.12 -6.38
N TRP A 11 12.88 15.52 -6.51
CA TRP A 11 12.42 15.05 -7.82
C TRP A 11 12.01 16.19 -8.75
N ASN A 12 12.04 15.90 -10.05
CA ASN A 12 11.58 16.81 -11.09
C ASN A 12 10.36 16.19 -11.82
N ASN A 13 9.20 16.78 -11.62
CA ASN A 13 7.95 16.36 -12.27
C ASN A 13 7.56 17.27 -13.44
N ASN A 14 8.43 18.19 -13.88
CA ASN A 14 8.14 19.14 -14.94
C ASN A 14 7.90 18.49 -16.31
N SER A 15 8.33 17.24 -16.50
CA SER A 15 8.00 16.45 -17.68
C SER A 15 6.51 16.12 -17.80
N GLU A 16 5.78 16.19 -16.68
CA GLU A 16 4.32 15.98 -16.62
C GLU A 16 3.61 17.33 -16.53
N TYR A 17 3.82 18.04 -15.44
CA TYR A 17 3.30 19.37 -15.20
C TYR A 17 4.31 20.17 -14.38
N ARG A 18 4.35 21.47 -14.65
CA ARG A 18 5.23 22.39 -13.93
C ARG A 18 4.66 22.74 -12.55
N ASP A 19 3.38 23.09 -12.50
CA ASP A 19 2.61 23.41 -11.32
C ASP A 19 1.10 23.26 -11.60
N LEU A 20 0.26 23.50 -10.58
CA LEU A 20 -1.21 23.38 -10.69
C LEU A 20 -1.85 24.46 -11.57
N ASP A 21 -1.14 25.55 -11.84
CA ASP A 21 -1.62 26.67 -12.66
C ASP A 21 -1.02 26.62 -14.09
N SER A 22 -0.17 25.62 -14.37
CA SER A 22 0.43 25.45 -15.69
C SER A 22 -0.64 25.21 -16.76
N PRO A 23 -0.47 25.75 -17.98
CA PRO A 23 -1.45 25.60 -19.06
C PRO A 23 -1.79 24.12 -19.35
N GLU A 24 -0.81 23.24 -19.24
CA GLU A 24 -0.97 21.80 -19.46
C GLU A 24 -1.85 21.16 -18.39
N PHE A 25 -1.64 21.48 -17.10
CA PHE A 25 -2.46 20.97 -16.00
C PHE A 25 -3.90 21.46 -16.10
N VAL A 26 -4.09 22.75 -16.34
CA VAL A 26 -5.41 23.39 -16.47
C VAL A 26 -6.16 22.82 -17.69
N SER A 27 -5.47 22.64 -18.82
CA SER A 27 -6.05 22.03 -20.02
C SER A 27 -6.48 20.58 -19.81
N ASP A 28 -5.63 19.78 -19.15
CA ASP A 28 -5.92 18.37 -18.85
C ASP A 28 -7.07 18.26 -17.84
N LEU A 29 -7.17 19.16 -16.87
CA LEU A 29 -8.29 19.20 -15.92
C LEU A 29 -9.62 19.57 -16.60
N ASP A 30 -9.62 20.54 -17.51
CA ASP A 30 -10.80 20.89 -18.31
C ASP A 30 -11.23 19.73 -19.22
N LEU A 31 -10.26 19.09 -19.88
CA LEU A 31 -10.50 17.88 -20.67
C LEU A 31 -11.09 16.75 -19.85
N LEU A 32 -10.57 16.49 -18.63
CA LEU A 32 -11.10 15.50 -17.70
C LEU A 32 -12.57 15.77 -17.39
N ASN A 33 -12.92 17.01 -17.03
CA ASN A 33 -14.28 17.40 -16.70
C ASN A 33 -15.24 17.19 -17.89
N LYS A 34 -14.84 17.59 -19.10
CA LYS A 34 -15.63 17.41 -20.34
C LYS A 34 -15.79 15.93 -20.69
N SER A 35 -14.73 15.15 -20.55
CA SER A 35 -14.76 13.72 -20.85
C SER A 35 -15.66 12.95 -19.88
N ILE A 36 -15.60 13.26 -18.58
CA ILE A 36 -16.50 12.65 -17.58
C ILE A 36 -17.97 13.01 -17.86
N ALA A 37 -18.26 14.27 -18.20
CA ALA A 37 -19.63 14.67 -18.54
C ALA A 37 -20.17 13.87 -19.74
N ARG A 38 -19.35 13.67 -20.79
CA ARG A 38 -19.70 12.85 -21.96
C ARG A 38 -19.91 11.38 -21.60
N ILE A 39 -19.05 10.81 -20.76
CA ILE A 39 -19.16 9.41 -20.32
C ILE A 39 -20.46 9.22 -19.50
N ILE A 40 -20.81 10.17 -18.64
CA ILE A 40 -22.09 10.13 -17.87
C ILE A 40 -23.29 10.16 -18.83
N GLU A 41 -23.27 11.00 -19.86
CA GLU A 41 -24.32 11.02 -20.86
C GLU A 41 -24.44 9.68 -21.61
N GLN A 42 -23.32 9.14 -22.03
CA GLN A 42 -23.25 7.87 -22.76
C GLN A 42 -23.63 6.66 -21.88
N SER A 43 -23.40 6.72 -20.58
CA SER A 43 -23.71 5.59 -19.66
C SER A 43 -25.20 5.28 -19.60
N GLY A 44 -26.08 6.24 -19.87
CA GLY A 44 -27.53 6.03 -19.92
C GLY A 44 -27.96 4.93 -20.88
N LEU A 45 -27.25 4.72 -21.99
CA LEU A 45 -27.48 3.58 -22.90
C LEU A 45 -27.31 2.25 -22.17
N PHE A 46 -26.23 2.12 -21.41
CA PHE A 46 -25.90 0.88 -20.71
C PHE A 46 -26.78 0.66 -19.48
N ASP A 47 -27.25 1.72 -18.82
CA ASP A 47 -28.21 1.62 -17.71
C ASP A 47 -29.50 0.90 -18.15
N ALA A 48 -30.02 1.23 -19.35
CA ALA A 48 -31.21 0.57 -19.91
C ALA A 48 -30.96 -0.89 -20.29
N GLU A 49 -29.73 -1.23 -20.73
CA GLU A 49 -29.38 -2.57 -21.17
C GLU A 49 -29.12 -3.56 -20.03
N VAL A 50 -28.82 -3.07 -18.80
CA VAL A 50 -28.61 -3.94 -17.63
C VAL A 50 -29.86 -4.76 -17.31
N GLU A 51 -31.08 -4.24 -17.54
CA GLU A 51 -32.32 -4.96 -17.25
C GLU A 51 -32.51 -6.19 -18.15
N ARG A 52 -31.97 -6.18 -19.36
CA ARG A 52 -32.03 -7.30 -20.29
C ARG A 52 -30.68 -8.03 -20.48
N VAL A 53 -29.75 -7.87 -19.56
CA VAL A 53 -28.36 -8.36 -19.68
C VAL A 53 -28.27 -9.86 -19.99
N GLU A 54 -29.18 -10.68 -19.47
CA GLU A 54 -29.20 -12.14 -19.72
C GLU A 54 -29.70 -12.51 -21.14
N GLN A 55 -30.29 -11.57 -21.86
CA GLN A 55 -30.83 -11.74 -23.22
C GLN A 55 -29.85 -11.26 -24.29
N LEU A 56 -28.73 -10.63 -23.90
CA LEU A 56 -27.71 -10.13 -24.82
C LEU A 56 -27.03 -11.26 -25.56
N SER A 57 -26.63 -11.01 -26.80
CA SER A 57 -25.99 -12.01 -27.66
C SER A 57 -24.93 -11.36 -28.55
N GLU A 58 -24.15 -12.16 -29.25
CA GLU A 58 -23.20 -11.71 -30.27
C GLU A 58 -23.85 -10.97 -31.45
N LYS A 59 -25.19 -11.01 -31.57
CA LYS A 59 -25.96 -10.32 -32.60
C LYS A 59 -26.28 -8.85 -32.24
N ASP A 60 -26.08 -8.44 -31.00
CA ASP A 60 -26.28 -7.06 -30.54
C ASP A 60 -25.12 -6.14 -30.99
N ILE A 61 -24.87 -6.11 -32.33
CA ILE A 61 -23.69 -5.48 -32.92
C ILE A 61 -23.58 -3.98 -32.54
N GLU A 62 -24.68 -3.24 -32.61
CA GLU A 62 -24.70 -1.81 -32.28
C GLU A 62 -24.30 -1.55 -30.83
N LEU A 63 -24.76 -2.39 -29.90
CA LEU A 63 -24.41 -2.31 -28.49
C LEU A 63 -22.93 -2.65 -28.26
N ILE A 64 -22.40 -3.70 -28.94
CA ILE A 64 -20.99 -4.08 -28.88
C ILE A 64 -20.08 -2.94 -29.36
N GLU A 65 -20.46 -2.27 -30.46
CA GLU A 65 -19.72 -1.12 -30.97
C GLU A 65 -19.81 0.09 -30.04
N ALA A 66 -20.98 0.35 -29.46
CA ALA A 66 -21.16 1.41 -28.48
C ALA A 66 -20.31 1.14 -27.22
N ALA A 67 -20.31 -0.11 -26.73
CA ALA A 67 -19.50 -0.53 -25.60
C ALA A 67 -17.99 -0.35 -25.86
N SER A 68 -17.53 -0.66 -27.08
CA SER A 68 -16.13 -0.48 -27.48
C SER A 68 -15.73 1.00 -27.47
N ARG A 69 -16.55 1.87 -28.06
CA ARG A 69 -16.31 3.34 -28.04
C ARG A 69 -16.31 3.89 -26.61
N PHE A 70 -17.27 3.46 -25.81
CA PHE A 70 -17.37 3.85 -24.39
C PHE A 70 -16.15 3.39 -23.60
N ARG A 71 -15.71 2.13 -23.76
CA ARG A 71 -14.54 1.59 -23.09
C ARG A 71 -13.29 2.40 -23.39
N ARG A 72 -13.03 2.70 -24.68
CA ARG A 72 -11.91 3.55 -25.08
C ARG A 72 -11.95 4.91 -24.38
N SER A 73 -13.10 5.60 -24.44
CA SER A 73 -13.27 6.92 -23.82
C SER A 73 -13.07 6.87 -22.31
N ALA A 74 -13.55 5.80 -21.65
CA ALA A 74 -13.37 5.60 -20.22
C ALA A 74 -11.91 5.37 -19.84
N ASP A 75 -11.17 4.56 -20.61
CA ASP A 75 -9.74 4.30 -20.38
C ASP A 75 -8.90 5.58 -20.56
N GLU A 76 -9.12 6.33 -21.63
CA GLU A 76 -8.45 7.62 -21.86
C GLU A 76 -8.72 8.61 -20.72
N THR A 77 -9.97 8.68 -20.27
CA THR A 77 -10.37 9.57 -19.17
C THR A 77 -9.77 9.12 -17.85
N PHE A 78 -9.70 7.80 -17.61
CA PHE A 78 -9.05 7.25 -16.41
C PHE A 78 -7.55 7.57 -16.40
N VAL A 79 -6.85 7.40 -17.52
CA VAL A 79 -5.42 7.76 -17.66
C VAL A 79 -5.20 9.22 -17.30
N LEU A 80 -6.05 10.11 -17.81
CA LEU A 80 -5.96 11.54 -17.55
C LEU A 80 -6.16 11.89 -16.07
N GLY A 81 -7.22 11.36 -15.47
CA GLY A 81 -7.53 11.58 -14.06
C GLY A 81 -6.45 11.00 -13.13
N ALA A 82 -5.93 9.80 -13.45
CA ALA A 82 -4.84 9.18 -12.71
C ALA A 82 -3.54 10.01 -12.81
N ASN A 83 -3.23 10.56 -13.98
CA ASN A 83 -2.04 11.40 -14.17
C ASN A 83 -2.09 12.68 -13.34
N LEU A 84 -3.22 13.41 -13.40
CA LEU A 84 -3.46 14.60 -12.57
C LEU A 84 -3.40 14.26 -11.07
N GLY A 85 -4.03 13.15 -10.66
CA GLY A 85 -4.03 12.68 -9.28
C GLY A 85 -2.64 12.33 -8.76
N THR A 86 -1.82 11.67 -9.58
CA THR A 86 -0.42 11.36 -9.24
C THR A 86 0.39 12.64 -9.02
N PHE A 87 0.26 13.62 -9.91
CA PHE A 87 0.98 14.90 -9.75
C PHE A 87 0.60 15.62 -8.45
N VAL A 88 -0.68 15.73 -8.15
CA VAL A 88 -1.18 16.34 -6.91
C VAL A 88 -0.69 15.57 -5.67
N SER A 89 -0.67 14.24 -5.74
CA SER A 89 -0.15 13.40 -4.65
C SER A 89 1.35 13.60 -4.44
N CYS A 90 2.12 13.76 -5.51
CA CYS A 90 3.55 14.08 -5.43
C CYS A 90 3.80 15.42 -4.72
N LEU A 91 3.02 16.45 -5.03
CA LEU A 91 3.12 17.76 -4.35
C LEU A 91 2.83 17.63 -2.85
N LEU A 92 1.75 16.94 -2.49
CA LEU A 92 1.35 16.72 -1.10
C LEU A 92 2.32 15.84 -0.30
N SER A 93 3.05 14.98 -0.96
CA SER A 93 4.05 14.15 -0.29
C SER A 93 5.28 14.96 0.13
N VAL A 94 5.69 15.92 -0.69
CA VAL A 94 6.82 16.82 -0.39
C VAL A 94 6.41 17.93 0.59
N ASP A 95 5.19 18.44 0.46
CA ASP A 95 4.62 19.44 1.36
C ASP A 95 3.16 19.11 1.71
N GLY A 96 2.98 18.40 2.82
CA GLY A 96 1.65 18.11 3.36
C GLY A 96 0.81 19.34 3.72
N GLY A 97 1.42 20.54 3.82
CA GLY A 97 0.77 21.82 4.08
C GLY A 97 0.20 22.52 2.83
N HIS A 98 0.47 22.02 1.63
CA HIS A 98 0.13 22.67 0.36
C HIS A 98 -1.41 22.77 0.15
N ALA A 99 -1.99 23.93 0.51
CA ALA A 99 -3.44 24.13 0.57
C ALA A 99 -4.14 23.91 -0.80
N GLN A 100 -3.57 24.47 -1.88
CA GLN A 100 -4.13 24.35 -3.24
C GLN A 100 -4.11 22.89 -3.72
N ALA A 101 -3.05 22.14 -3.42
CA ALA A 101 -2.98 20.72 -3.77
C ALA A 101 -4.02 19.88 -3.00
N ARG A 102 -4.27 20.18 -1.72
CA ARG A 102 -5.35 19.53 -0.95
C ARG A 102 -6.73 19.78 -1.56
N GLN A 103 -7.02 21.02 -1.96
CA GLN A 103 -8.28 21.34 -2.63
C GLN A 103 -8.41 20.60 -3.96
N MET A 104 -7.33 20.60 -4.76
CA MET A 104 -7.33 19.89 -6.03
C MET A 104 -7.50 18.38 -5.87
N GLN A 105 -6.87 17.78 -4.84
CA GLN A 105 -7.07 16.37 -4.52
C GLN A 105 -8.54 16.03 -4.24
N ALA A 106 -9.25 16.90 -3.50
CA ALA A 106 -10.68 16.71 -3.24
C ALA A 106 -11.52 16.79 -4.52
N VAL A 107 -11.22 17.77 -5.39
CA VAL A 107 -11.87 17.91 -6.70
C VAL A 107 -11.66 16.68 -7.57
N LEU A 108 -10.42 16.24 -7.72
CA LEU A 108 -10.09 15.05 -8.53
C LEU A 108 -10.75 13.79 -7.98
N ARG A 109 -10.76 13.60 -6.65
CA ARG A 109 -11.45 12.47 -6.01
C ARG A 109 -12.93 12.46 -6.37
N GLN A 110 -13.61 13.60 -6.31
CA GLN A 110 -15.02 13.72 -6.69
C GLN A 110 -15.25 13.37 -8.16
N GLN A 111 -14.39 13.86 -9.06
CA GLN A 111 -14.51 13.57 -10.50
C GLN A 111 -14.27 12.09 -10.81
N MET A 112 -13.27 11.47 -10.18
CA MET A 112 -13.00 10.04 -10.37
C MET A 112 -14.13 9.16 -9.80
N THR A 113 -14.79 9.57 -8.72
CA THR A 113 -15.99 8.89 -8.21
C THR A 113 -17.12 8.94 -9.24
N ARG A 114 -17.38 10.08 -9.86
CA ARG A 114 -18.39 10.23 -10.93
C ARG A 114 -18.08 9.36 -12.14
N LEU A 115 -16.81 9.27 -12.52
CA LEU A 115 -16.37 8.36 -13.60
C LEU A 115 -16.64 6.90 -13.21
N GLY A 116 -16.28 6.49 -11.98
CA GLY A 116 -16.53 5.16 -11.45
C GLY A 116 -18.01 4.78 -11.49
N GLU A 117 -18.90 5.69 -11.05
CA GLU A 117 -20.34 5.48 -11.13
C GLU A 117 -20.83 5.29 -12.57
N ALA A 118 -20.33 6.10 -13.50
CA ALA A 118 -20.75 6.06 -14.91
C ALA A 118 -20.33 4.76 -15.63
N VAL A 119 -19.20 4.17 -15.26
CA VAL A 119 -18.73 2.92 -15.90
C VAL A 119 -19.37 1.65 -15.29
N THR A 120 -20.08 1.77 -14.17
CA THR A 120 -20.66 0.63 -13.43
C THR A 120 -21.60 -0.21 -14.29
N SER A 121 -22.44 0.43 -15.13
CA SER A 121 -23.42 -0.27 -15.95
C SER A 121 -22.75 -1.15 -17.01
N LEU A 122 -21.73 -0.63 -17.71
CA LEU A 122 -20.96 -1.44 -18.65
C LEU A 122 -20.21 -2.58 -17.95
N SER A 123 -19.64 -2.33 -16.76
CA SER A 123 -18.99 -3.39 -15.97
C SER A 123 -19.98 -4.51 -15.60
N LEU A 124 -21.20 -4.17 -15.16
CA LEU A 124 -22.25 -5.14 -14.89
C LEU A 124 -22.64 -5.94 -16.14
N ILE A 125 -22.78 -5.27 -17.29
CA ILE A 125 -23.06 -5.95 -18.56
C ILE A 125 -21.94 -6.92 -18.90
N MET A 126 -20.69 -6.51 -18.86
CA MET A 126 -19.56 -7.37 -19.18
C MET A 126 -19.44 -8.55 -18.22
N THR A 127 -19.85 -8.38 -16.98
CA THR A 127 -19.75 -9.41 -15.94
C THR A 127 -20.92 -10.39 -15.97
N LYS A 128 -22.15 -9.93 -16.22
CA LYS A 128 -23.39 -10.73 -16.13
C LYS A 128 -23.93 -11.26 -17.47
N SER A 129 -23.50 -10.67 -18.60
CA SER A 129 -24.01 -11.08 -19.92
C SER A 129 -23.62 -12.52 -20.27
N PRO A 130 -24.37 -13.19 -21.16
CA PRO A 130 -23.99 -14.49 -21.72
C PRO A 130 -22.57 -14.47 -22.31
N GLU A 131 -21.92 -15.63 -22.29
CA GLU A 131 -20.53 -15.78 -22.78
C GLU A 131 -20.36 -15.34 -24.23
N ALA A 132 -21.36 -15.58 -25.08
CA ALA A 132 -21.33 -15.18 -26.51
C ALA A 132 -21.20 -13.66 -26.68
N PHE A 133 -21.95 -12.86 -25.90
CA PHE A 133 -21.86 -11.40 -25.93
C PHE A 133 -20.51 -10.92 -25.41
N ALA A 134 -20.08 -11.41 -24.24
CA ALA A 134 -18.79 -11.03 -23.66
C ALA A 134 -17.62 -11.37 -24.59
N THR A 135 -17.63 -12.54 -25.20
CA THR A 135 -16.62 -12.96 -26.20
C THR A 135 -16.60 -12.04 -27.41
N ALA A 136 -17.77 -11.64 -27.92
CA ALA A 136 -17.87 -10.69 -29.04
C ALA A 136 -17.29 -9.30 -28.67
N CYS A 137 -17.53 -8.82 -27.46
CA CYS A 137 -16.87 -7.60 -26.95
C CYS A 137 -15.36 -7.78 -26.83
N LEU A 138 -14.89 -8.89 -26.23
CA LEU A 138 -13.47 -9.18 -26.02
C LEU A 138 -12.69 -9.41 -27.32
N ALA A 139 -13.37 -9.64 -28.44
CA ALA A 139 -12.77 -9.68 -29.76
C ALA A 139 -12.46 -8.27 -30.33
N ARG A 140 -12.98 -7.19 -29.72
CA ARG A 140 -12.69 -5.81 -30.08
C ARG A 140 -11.37 -5.35 -29.47
N ALA A 141 -10.62 -4.52 -30.18
CA ALA A 141 -9.31 -4.03 -29.76
C ALA A 141 -9.34 -3.29 -28.41
N GLU A 142 -10.41 -2.55 -28.14
CA GLU A 142 -10.61 -1.79 -26.90
C GLU A 142 -10.79 -2.67 -25.66
N PHE A 143 -11.35 -3.87 -25.83
CA PHE A 143 -11.56 -4.82 -24.72
C PHE A 143 -10.44 -5.86 -24.59
N ALA A 144 -9.65 -6.08 -25.62
CA ALA A 144 -8.60 -7.10 -25.59
C ALA A 144 -7.65 -6.97 -24.37
N PRO A 145 -7.19 -5.76 -23.99
CA PRO A 145 -6.36 -5.57 -22.80
C PRO A 145 -7.07 -5.86 -21.47
N HIS A 146 -8.40 -5.83 -21.45
CA HIS A 146 -9.21 -6.07 -20.26
C HIS A 146 -9.59 -7.54 -20.05
N ARG A 147 -9.18 -8.44 -20.95
CA ARG A 147 -9.62 -9.84 -20.96
C ARG A 147 -9.43 -10.53 -19.61
N PHE A 148 -8.26 -10.38 -19.02
CA PHE A 148 -7.97 -11.00 -17.72
C PHE A 148 -8.84 -10.42 -16.60
N LEU A 149 -8.95 -9.09 -16.52
CA LEU A 149 -9.74 -8.41 -15.49
C LEU A 149 -11.22 -8.79 -15.60
N ILE A 150 -11.78 -8.76 -16.82
CA ILE A 150 -13.17 -9.13 -17.07
C ILE A 150 -13.40 -10.61 -16.71
N ALA A 151 -12.48 -11.51 -17.04
CA ALA A 151 -12.59 -12.91 -16.64
C ALA A 151 -12.66 -13.07 -15.11
N LYS A 152 -11.82 -12.30 -14.39
CA LYS A 152 -11.85 -12.29 -12.91
C LYS A 152 -13.14 -11.68 -12.34
N GLU A 153 -13.61 -10.58 -12.91
CA GLU A 153 -14.89 -9.99 -12.51
C GLU A 153 -16.07 -10.96 -12.77
N ARG A 154 -16.05 -11.72 -13.87
CA ARG A 154 -17.07 -12.73 -14.17
C ARG A 154 -17.10 -13.87 -13.14
N GLU A 155 -15.98 -14.26 -12.55
CA GLU A 155 -15.96 -15.19 -11.42
C GLU A 155 -16.77 -14.66 -10.22
N TRP A 156 -16.84 -13.33 -10.06
CA TRP A 156 -17.59 -12.66 -8.99
C TRP A 156 -19.06 -12.39 -9.34
N SER A 157 -19.48 -12.67 -10.59
CA SER A 157 -20.85 -12.43 -11.08
C SER A 157 -21.97 -12.93 -10.15
N PRO A 158 -21.88 -14.12 -9.51
CA PRO A 158 -22.93 -14.61 -8.64
C PRO A 158 -23.21 -13.74 -7.40
N PHE A 159 -22.28 -12.84 -7.06
CA PHE A 159 -22.33 -11.97 -5.88
C PHE A 159 -22.63 -10.51 -6.22
N LEU A 160 -22.84 -10.19 -7.49
CA LEU A 160 -23.22 -8.84 -7.92
C LEU A 160 -24.69 -8.60 -7.67
N LEU A 161 -24.99 -7.43 -7.11
CA LEU A 161 -26.35 -6.97 -6.86
C LEU A 161 -26.99 -6.35 -8.10
N SER A 162 -28.18 -5.78 -7.95
CA SER A 162 -28.78 -4.93 -8.98
C SER A 162 -27.97 -3.66 -9.18
N LEU A 163 -28.09 -3.03 -10.36
CA LEU A 163 -27.40 -1.77 -10.67
C LEU A 163 -27.70 -0.69 -9.62
N GLU A 164 -28.95 -0.56 -9.21
CA GLU A 164 -29.34 0.42 -8.19
C GLU A 164 -28.66 0.16 -6.85
N SER A 165 -28.59 -1.11 -6.43
CA SER A 165 -27.95 -1.50 -5.18
C SER A 165 -26.43 -1.26 -5.23
N GLU A 166 -25.76 -1.57 -6.36
CA GLU A 166 -24.33 -1.30 -6.53
C GLU A 166 -24.02 0.21 -6.49
N LYS A 167 -24.80 1.02 -7.21
CA LYS A 167 -24.69 2.49 -7.17
C LYS A 167 -24.96 3.04 -5.77
N LEU A 168 -25.94 2.50 -5.04
CA LEU A 168 -26.25 2.91 -3.68
C LEU A 168 -25.12 2.58 -2.70
N LEU A 169 -24.58 1.36 -2.77
CA LEU A 169 -23.44 0.96 -1.94
C LEU A 169 -22.21 1.82 -2.21
N THR A 170 -21.93 2.15 -3.47
CA THR A 170 -20.83 3.05 -3.86
C THR A 170 -20.97 4.43 -3.22
N ARG A 171 -22.19 5.00 -3.25
CA ARG A 171 -22.48 6.30 -2.61
C ARG A 171 -22.34 6.24 -1.10
N PHE A 172 -22.86 5.22 -0.47
CA PHE A 172 -22.79 5.06 0.99
C PHE A 172 -21.37 4.76 1.49
N ALA A 173 -20.52 4.15 0.65
CA ALA A 173 -19.14 3.88 1.01
C ALA A 173 -18.35 5.16 1.35
N VAL A 174 -18.69 6.29 0.75
CA VAL A 174 -18.04 7.59 1.00
C VAL A 174 -18.23 8.04 2.46
N ASN A 175 -19.49 8.00 2.94
CA ASN A 175 -19.84 8.41 4.31
C ASN A 175 -19.88 7.23 5.30
N GLY A 176 -19.61 6.01 4.82
CA GLY A 176 -19.47 4.79 5.59
C GLY A 176 -18.00 4.47 5.84
N PRO A 177 -17.46 3.39 5.24
CA PRO A 177 -16.09 2.94 5.53
C PRO A 177 -15.04 4.00 5.23
N SER A 178 -15.18 4.83 4.18
CA SER A 178 -14.21 5.89 3.90
C SER A 178 -14.19 6.97 4.99
N ALA A 179 -15.34 7.32 5.57
CA ALA A 179 -15.42 8.29 6.66
C ALA A 179 -14.77 7.76 7.95
N TRP A 180 -14.95 6.46 8.25
CA TRP A 180 -14.29 5.82 9.39
C TRP A 180 -12.76 5.78 9.23
N GLY A 181 -12.26 5.49 8.02
CA GLY A 181 -10.84 5.59 7.71
C GLY A 181 -10.30 7.02 7.89
N THR A 182 -11.02 8.03 7.39
CA THR A 182 -10.66 9.44 7.57
C THR A 182 -10.63 9.84 9.05
N LEU A 183 -11.58 9.35 9.86
CA LEU A 183 -11.59 9.60 11.30
C LEU A 183 -10.34 8.99 11.97
N TYR A 184 -9.95 7.77 11.60
CA TYR A 184 -8.73 7.16 12.08
C TYR A 184 -7.48 7.97 11.71
N ASP A 185 -7.39 8.43 10.47
CA ASP A 185 -6.28 9.27 10.00
C ASP A 185 -6.19 10.58 10.82
N ASN A 186 -7.34 11.20 11.12
CA ASN A 186 -7.39 12.40 11.94
C ASN A 186 -6.95 12.14 13.38
N ILE A 187 -7.39 11.04 14.00
CA ILE A 187 -6.96 10.65 15.34
C ILE A 187 -5.46 10.38 15.36
N SER A 188 -4.95 9.54 14.47
CA SER A 188 -3.55 9.15 14.44
C SER A 188 -2.60 10.32 14.15
N SER A 189 -3.00 11.22 13.24
CA SER A 189 -2.19 12.40 12.89
C SER A 189 -2.16 13.48 13.98
N SER A 190 -3.21 13.57 14.80
CA SER A 190 -3.31 14.55 15.91
C SER A 190 -2.81 13.98 17.25
N LEU A 191 -2.53 12.67 17.33
CA LEU A 191 -2.14 11.98 18.54
C LEU A 191 -0.83 12.54 19.11
N GLN A 192 -0.87 12.95 20.38
CA GLN A 192 0.30 13.44 21.11
C GLN A 192 0.80 12.39 22.09
N CYS A 193 2.06 12.01 21.94
CA CYS A 193 2.75 11.04 22.79
C CYS A 193 3.59 11.78 23.84
N ALA A 194 3.34 11.55 25.10
CA ALA A 194 4.17 12.04 26.20
C ALA A 194 5.35 11.07 26.38
N VAL A 195 6.52 11.45 25.89
CA VAL A 195 7.75 10.65 26.02
C VAL A 195 8.54 11.17 27.19
N VAL A 196 8.76 10.30 28.21
CA VAL A 196 9.55 10.63 29.39
C VAL A 196 10.93 9.98 29.27
N TYR A 197 11.94 10.80 28.95
CA TYR A 197 13.29 10.35 28.72
C TYR A 197 14.30 11.29 29.43
N ASN A 198 15.32 10.73 30.11
CA ASN A 198 16.32 11.47 30.87
C ASN A 198 15.73 12.48 31.87
N GLY A 199 14.64 12.11 32.56
CA GLY A 199 13.95 12.94 33.55
C GLY A 199 13.18 14.12 32.97
N LYS A 200 13.08 14.23 31.64
CA LYS A 200 12.29 15.24 30.93
C LYS A 200 11.08 14.60 30.27
N SER A 201 9.94 15.26 30.36
CA SER A 201 8.72 14.86 29.64
C SER A 201 8.56 15.79 28.44
N GLU A 202 8.51 15.22 27.24
CA GLU A 202 8.25 15.95 26.00
C GLU A 202 6.98 15.39 25.35
N SER A 203 6.06 16.30 24.95
CA SER A 203 4.90 15.95 24.14
C SER A 203 5.26 16.09 22.67
N MET A 204 5.09 15.01 21.91
CA MET A 204 5.42 14.99 20.49
C MET A 204 4.41 14.18 19.68
N GLY A 205 4.27 14.47 18.38
CA GLY A 205 3.41 13.72 17.49
C GLY A 205 3.86 12.26 17.32
N LEU A 206 2.91 11.39 16.96
CA LEU A 206 3.10 9.94 16.85
C LEU A 206 4.31 9.57 15.95
N ALA A 207 4.47 10.22 14.79
CA ALA A 207 5.56 9.93 13.86
C ALA A 207 6.95 10.21 14.48
N ARG A 208 7.08 11.31 15.25
CA ARG A 208 8.33 11.65 15.95
C ARG A 208 8.61 10.66 17.08
N ALA A 209 7.59 10.29 17.86
CA ALA A 209 7.72 9.29 18.91
C ALA A 209 8.10 7.91 18.33
N ALA A 210 7.53 7.52 17.18
CA ALA A 210 7.89 6.29 16.48
C ALA A 210 9.34 6.28 16.01
N GLY A 211 9.89 7.42 15.61
CA GLY A 211 11.32 7.57 15.30
C GLY A 211 12.23 7.21 16.47
N GLY A 212 11.81 7.44 17.69
CA GLY A 212 12.53 7.06 18.90
C GLY A 212 12.67 5.54 19.11
N LEU A 213 11.83 4.73 18.45
CA LEU A 213 11.96 3.25 18.46
C LEU A 213 13.19 2.76 17.66
N GLN A 214 13.75 3.62 16.80
CA GLN A 214 14.97 3.35 16.04
C GLN A 214 16.23 3.94 16.70
N SER A 215 16.12 4.50 17.91
CA SER A 215 17.26 5.02 18.65
C SER A 215 18.25 3.92 19.02
N ALA A 216 19.53 4.22 19.02
CA ALA A 216 20.56 3.33 19.58
C ALA A 216 20.42 3.18 21.12
N ASP A 217 19.84 4.18 21.80
CA ASP A 217 19.63 4.17 23.25
C ASP A 217 18.38 3.35 23.63
N PRO A 218 18.55 2.24 24.38
CA PRO A 218 17.44 1.39 24.81
C PRO A 218 16.42 2.11 25.71
N GLU A 219 16.85 3.09 26.51
CA GLU A 219 15.93 3.84 27.38
C GLU A 219 15.06 4.80 26.55
N GLU A 220 15.60 5.40 25.49
CA GLU A 220 14.82 6.23 24.56
C GLU A 220 13.79 5.37 23.80
N ARG A 221 14.19 4.20 23.29
CA ARG A 221 13.25 3.27 22.63
C ARG A 221 12.10 2.89 23.57
N ARG A 222 12.44 2.50 24.79
CA ARG A 222 11.45 2.13 25.82
C ARG A 222 10.53 3.28 26.19
N ALA A 223 11.08 4.49 26.38
CA ALA A 223 10.32 5.70 26.67
C ALA A 223 9.35 6.04 25.52
N SER A 224 9.81 5.97 24.30
CA SER A 224 9.01 6.20 23.09
C SER A 224 7.87 5.18 22.98
N PHE A 225 8.15 3.90 23.17
CA PHE A 225 7.14 2.85 23.17
C PHE A 225 6.06 3.08 24.23
N ARG A 226 6.46 3.40 25.46
CA ARG A 226 5.53 3.70 26.57
C ARG A 226 4.68 4.93 26.27
N GLY A 227 5.30 6.01 25.74
CA GLY A 227 4.59 7.22 25.34
C GLY A 227 3.56 6.95 24.23
N ILE A 228 3.92 6.17 23.22
CA ILE A 228 3.03 5.75 22.13
C ILE A 228 1.85 4.93 22.66
N ASN A 229 2.12 3.89 23.46
CA ASN A 229 1.05 3.05 24.00
C ASN A 229 0.14 3.82 24.95
N SER A 230 0.68 4.72 25.80
CA SER A 230 -0.14 5.58 26.67
C SER A 230 -1.05 6.50 25.85
N ALA A 231 -0.57 7.02 24.73
CA ALA A 231 -1.38 7.85 23.83
C ALA A 231 -2.51 7.01 23.17
N TRP A 232 -2.22 5.82 22.65
CA TRP A 232 -3.23 4.92 22.08
C TRP A 232 -4.24 4.44 23.13
N GLU A 233 -3.83 4.24 24.38
CA GLU A 233 -4.76 3.89 25.47
C GLU A 233 -5.88 4.93 25.61
N THR A 234 -5.57 6.23 25.42
CA THR A 234 -6.59 7.30 25.44
C THR A 234 -7.59 7.23 24.30
N GLN A 235 -7.25 6.54 23.21
CA GLN A 235 -8.06 6.45 21.99
C GLN A 235 -8.59 5.04 21.73
N LYS A 236 -8.34 4.08 22.61
CA LYS A 236 -8.70 2.67 22.36
C LYS A 236 -10.18 2.45 22.08
N GLU A 237 -11.07 3.18 22.76
CA GLU A 237 -12.51 3.12 22.53
C GLU A 237 -12.90 3.62 21.13
N SER A 238 -12.30 4.74 20.70
CA SER A 238 -12.51 5.28 19.36
C SER A 238 -11.99 4.31 18.30
N CYS A 239 -10.78 3.79 18.48
CA CYS A 239 -10.16 2.81 17.57
C CYS A 239 -11.00 1.52 17.49
N ALA A 240 -11.50 1.00 18.62
CA ALA A 240 -12.36 -0.17 18.62
C ALA A 240 -13.68 0.08 17.88
N SER A 241 -14.28 1.24 18.08
CA SER A 241 -15.50 1.64 17.37
C SER A 241 -15.29 1.70 15.86
N ILE A 242 -14.18 2.31 15.42
CA ILE A 242 -13.81 2.40 14.01
C ILE A 242 -13.59 1.00 13.43
N LEU A 243 -12.80 0.16 14.10
CA LEU A 243 -12.49 -1.19 13.63
C LEU A 243 -13.77 -2.06 13.50
N ASN A 244 -14.62 -2.02 14.54
CA ASN A 244 -15.91 -2.72 14.53
C ASN A 244 -16.85 -2.21 13.42
N ALA A 245 -16.87 -0.90 13.15
CA ALA A 245 -17.69 -0.32 12.09
C ALA A 245 -17.20 -0.73 10.70
N LEU A 246 -15.88 -0.68 10.43
CA LEU A 246 -15.28 -1.11 9.17
C LEU A 246 -15.54 -2.60 8.90
N ALA A 247 -15.32 -3.45 9.90
CA ALA A 247 -15.59 -4.89 9.76
C ALA A 247 -17.08 -5.18 9.62
N GLY A 248 -17.94 -4.45 10.38
CA GLY A 248 -19.39 -4.54 10.27
C GLY A 248 -19.89 -4.22 8.87
N TRP A 249 -19.43 -3.11 8.29
CA TRP A 249 -19.74 -2.75 6.90
C TRP A 249 -19.38 -3.87 5.91
N ARG A 250 -18.16 -4.44 6.03
CA ARG A 250 -17.73 -5.54 5.15
C ARG A 250 -18.61 -6.77 5.31
N LEU A 251 -18.88 -7.19 6.54
CA LEU A 251 -19.72 -8.35 6.84
C LEU A 251 -21.17 -8.16 6.35
N ASP A 252 -21.75 -6.96 6.52
CA ASP A 252 -23.10 -6.67 6.02
C ASP A 252 -23.13 -6.65 4.48
N ASN A 253 -22.08 -6.12 3.85
CA ASN A 253 -21.93 -6.17 2.40
C ASN A 253 -21.88 -7.63 1.90
N TYR A 254 -21.10 -8.50 2.56
CA TYR A 254 -21.03 -9.93 2.21
C TYR A 254 -22.37 -10.64 2.43
N ARG A 255 -23.08 -10.37 3.53
CA ARG A 255 -24.41 -10.92 3.77
C ARG A 255 -25.41 -10.48 2.70
N THR A 256 -25.39 -9.20 2.32
CA THR A 256 -26.27 -8.65 1.28
C THR A 256 -26.01 -9.28 -0.08
N ARG A 257 -24.74 -9.58 -0.40
CA ARG A 257 -24.33 -10.24 -1.65
C ARG A 257 -24.52 -11.75 -1.63
N SER A 258 -24.68 -12.33 -0.45
CA SER A 258 -24.89 -13.77 -0.29
C SER A 258 -26.29 -14.16 -0.75
N GLY A 259 -26.37 -14.81 -1.91
CA GLY A 259 -27.61 -15.39 -2.44
C GLY A 259 -27.64 -16.91 -2.21
N LYS A 260 -27.53 -17.69 -3.30
CA LYS A 260 -27.45 -19.14 -3.23
C LYS A 260 -26.15 -19.67 -2.59
N LYS A 261 -25.09 -18.88 -2.65
CA LYS A 261 -23.77 -19.17 -2.05
C LYS A 261 -23.47 -18.09 -1.02
N GLN A 262 -23.14 -18.50 0.20
CA GLN A 262 -22.73 -17.57 1.25
C GLN A 262 -21.28 -17.14 1.06
N LEU A 263 -21.05 -15.83 1.15
CA LEU A 263 -19.70 -15.25 1.20
C LEU A 263 -19.14 -15.31 2.62
N GLN A 264 -17.93 -15.80 2.72
CA GLN A 264 -17.11 -15.74 3.92
C GLN A 264 -16.23 -14.49 3.88
N PHE A 265 -15.73 -14.05 5.04
CA PHE A 265 -14.93 -12.82 5.12
C PHE A 265 -13.59 -12.89 4.36
N LEU A 266 -13.08 -14.08 4.04
CA LEU A 266 -11.88 -14.28 3.23
C LEU A 266 -12.16 -14.35 1.72
N ASP A 267 -13.39 -14.60 1.28
CA ASP A 267 -13.67 -14.84 -0.15
C ASP A 267 -13.30 -13.63 -1.03
N GLN A 268 -13.69 -12.41 -0.61
CA GLN A 268 -13.34 -11.20 -1.37
C GLN A 268 -11.83 -10.89 -1.34
N PRO A 269 -11.12 -10.93 -0.20
CA PRO A 269 -9.67 -10.80 -0.16
C PRO A 269 -8.94 -11.80 -1.06
N LEU A 270 -9.34 -13.07 -1.05
CA LEU A 270 -8.76 -14.11 -1.90
C LEU A 270 -8.98 -13.81 -3.39
N HIS A 271 -10.22 -13.44 -3.75
CA HIS A 271 -10.57 -13.05 -5.11
C HIS A 271 -9.78 -11.82 -5.58
N SER A 272 -9.74 -10.75 -4.78
CA SER A 272 -9.01 -9.52 -5.11
C SER A 272 -7.50 -9.71 -5.21
N ASN A 273 -6.95 -10.69 -4.50
CA ASN A 273 -5.54 -11.04 -4.55
C ASN A 273 -5.22 -12.16 -5.55
N HIS A 274 -6.20 -12.64 -6.29
CA HIS A 274 -6.08 -13.68 -7.31
C HIS A 274 -5.44 -14.98 -6.80
N ILE A 275 -5.69 -15.33 -5.53
CA ILE A 275 -5.23 -16.59 -4.93
C ILE A 275 -6.41 -17.43 -4.45
N THR A 276 -6.17 -18.72 -4.24
CA THR A 276 -7.16 -19.65 -3.70
C THR A 276 -7.01 -19.80 -2.19
N GLY A 277 -8.05 -20.34 -1.52
CA GLY A 277 -7.95 -20.70 -0.10
C GLY A 277 -6.81 -21.68 0.16
N SER A 278 -6.61 -22.68 -0.73
CA SER A 278 -5.50 -23.63 -0.60
C SER A 278 -4.12 -22.98 -0.74
N THR A 279 -3.99 -21.92 -1.55
CA THR A 279 -2.75 -21.13 -1.64
C THR A 279 -2.47 -20.41 -0.32
N LEU A 280 -3.50 -19.76 0.26
CA LEU A 280 -3.39 -19.11 1.57
C LEU A 280 -3.02 -20.12 2.66
N ASP A 281 -3.70 -21.27 2.70
CA ASP A 281 -3.45 -22.32 3.70
C ASP A 281 -2.02 -22.87 3.60
N ALA A 282 -1.52 -23.12 2.38
CA ALA A 282 -0.14 -23.56 2.16
C ALA A 282 0.87 -22.50 2.65
N MET A 283 0.63 -21.22 2.35
CA MET A 283 1.49 -20.12 2.81
C MET A 283 1.51 -20.04 4.35
N ILE A 284 0.37 -20.09 5.00
CA ILE A 284 0.28 -20.05 6.47
C ILE A 284 0.95 -21.28 7.10
N GLN A 285 0.77 -22.49 6.54
CA GLN A 285 1.45 -23.70 7.03
C GLN A 285 2.98 -23.58 6.94
N VAL A 286 3.51 -23.05 5.83
CA VAL A 286 4.95 -22.85 5.67
C VAL A 286 5.47 -21.82 6.68
N VAL A 287 4.77 -20.70 6.86
CA VAL A 287 5.14 -19.67 7.82
C VAL A 287 5.14 -20.21 9.25
N GLU A 288 4.09 -20.94 9.64
CA GLU A 288 4.00 -21.56 10.97
C GLU A 288 5.10 -22.61 11.18
N GLY A 289 5.35 -23.44 10.20
CA GLY A 289 6.41 -24.47 10.24
C GLY A 289 7.82 -23.88 10.37
N ASN A 290 8.03 -22.63 9.93
CA ASN A 290 9.31 -21.93 9.96
C ASN A 290 9.36 -20.79 11.01
N ALA A 291 8.35 -20.63 11.86
CA ALA A 291 8.30 -19.57 12.87
C ALA A 291 9.53 -19.59 13.80
N GLU A 292 10.12 -20.76 14.04
CA GLU A 292 11.31 -20.88 14.87
C GLU A 292 12.54 -20.16 14.28
N ILE A 293 12.64 -20.02 12.95
CA ILE A 293 13.68 -19.22 12.30
C ILE A 293 13.53 -17.74 12.70
N GLY A 294 12.30 -17.20 12.65
CA GLY A 294 12.01 -15.85 13.13
C GLY A 294 12.32 -15.66 14.62
N ARG A 295 11.96 -16.65 15.46
CA ARG A 295 12.28 -16.62 16.89
C ARG A 295 13.79 -16.66 17.16
N GLN A 296 14.53 -17.44 16.38
CA GLN A 296 16.01 -17.44 16.46
C GLN A 296 16.58 -16.08 16.07
N ALA A 297 16.05 -15.43 15.05
CA ALA A 297 16.46 -14.07 14.68
C ALA A 297 16.25 -13.08 15.85
N VAL A 298 15.11 -13.14 16.52
CA VAL A 298 14.84 -12.32 17.73
C VAL A 298 15.82 -12.63 18.86
N ARG A 299 16.12 -13.93 19.13
CA ARG A 299 17.08 -14.32 20.16
C ARG A 299 18.52 -13.89 19.82
N ILE A 300 18.92 -13.94 18.54
CA ILE A 300 20.22 -13.45 18.08
C ILE A 300 20.32 -11.95 18.34
N LYS A 301 19.29 -11.17 17.95
CA LYS A 301 19.24 -9.73 18.22
C LYS A 301 19.35 -9.44 19.70
N ALA A 302 18.60 -10.16 20.57
CA ALA A 302 18.70 -10.01 22.01
C ALA A 302 20.12 -10.28 22.54
N LYS A 303 20.77 -11.35 22.07
CA LYS A 303 22.14 -11.71 22.46
C LYS A 303 23.15 -10.63 22.05
N GLU A 304 23.08 -10.15 20.83
CA GLU A 304 23.97 -9.07 20.34
C GLU A 304 23.76 -7.76 21.12
N MET A 305 22.53 -7.47 21.52
CA MET A 305 22.20 -6.33 22.37
C MET A 305 22.49 -6.56 23.87
N LYS A 306 22.99 -7.75 24.24
CA LYS A 306 23.27 -8.16 25.63
C LYS A 306 22.05 -8.11 26.55
N LEU A 307 20.87 -8.44 25.98
CA LEU A 307 19.60 -8.50 26.71
C LEU A 307 19.18 -9.95 26.95
N PRO A 308 18.50 -10.27 28.04
CA PRO A 308 17.97 -11.61 28.30
C PRO A 308 16.82 -11.96 27.32
N ALA A 309 16.04 -10.97 26.89
CA ALA A 309 15.01 -11.03 25.88
C ALA A 309 14.78 -9.61 25.34
N LEU A 310 14.32 -9.48 24.08
CA LEU A 310 13.93 -8.17 23.55
C LEU A 310 12.63 -7.70 24.19
N GLY A 311 12.49 -6.39 24.41
CA GLY A 311 11.17 -5.77 24.55
C GLY A 311 10.55 -5.52 23.17
N PRO A 312 9.24 -5.32 23.08
CA PRO A 312 8.61 -4.93 21.82
C PRO A 312 9.14 -3.60 21.26
N TRP A 313 9.75 -2.76 22.08
CA TRP A 313 10.44 -1.53 21.68
C TRP A 313 11.80 -1.77 21.02
N ASP A 314 12.38 -2.97 21.16
CA ASP A 314 13.69 -3.31 20.62
C ASP A 314 13.63 -3.93 19.22
N LEU A 315 12.44 -4.25 18.70
CA LEU A 315 12.28 -4.89 17.39
C LEU A 315 12.83 -4.05 16.24
N PHE A 316 12.73 -2.71 16.34
CA PHE A 316 13.24 -1.74 15.38
C PHE A 316 14.60 -1.14 15.78
N ALA A 317 15.24 -1.68 16.82
CA ALA A 317 16.55 -1.18 17.24
C ALA A 317 17.58 -1.36 16.12
N PRO A 318 18.48 -0.38 15.88
CA PRO A 318 19.59 -0.53 14.97
C PRO A 318 20.59 -1.59 15.47
N ALA A 319 21.45 -2.09 14.59
CA ALA A 319 22.54 -2.97 14.99
C ALA A 319 23.42 -2.25 16.04
N PRO A 320 23.81 -2.95 17.13
CA PRO A 320 24.78 -2.39 18.07
C PRO A 320 26.10 -2.12 17.34
N SER A 321 26.47 -0.87 17.23
CA SER A 321 27.70 -0.44 16.55
C SER A 321 28.31 0.76 17.27
N GLU A 322 29.63 0.79 17.37
CA GLU A 322 30.39 1.93 17.89
C GLU A 322 30.62 2.99 16.79
N VAL A 323 30.36 2.64 15.51
CA VAL A 323 30.60 3.49 14.36
C VAL A 323 29.30 3.71 13.60
N GLU A 324 28.88 4.96 13.49
CA GLU A 324 27.77 5.35 12.61
C GLU A 324 28.27 5.31 11.16
N THR A 325 27.81 4.34 10.39
CA THR A 325 28.10 4.27 8.95
C THR A 325 27.19 5.26 8.23
N LYS A 326 27.79 6.26 7.59
CA LYS A 326 27.10 7.21 6.72
C LYS A 326 27.46 6.94 5.27
N ILE A 327 26.45 6.76 4.44
CA ILE A 327 26.56 6.51 3.00
C ILE A 327 25.93 7.70 2.29
N SER A 328 26.65 8.38 1.42
CA SER A 328 26.08 9.47 0.62
C SER A 328 25.04 8.93 -0.36
N PHE A 329 24.13 9.81 -0.82
CA PHE A 329 23.12 9.39 -1.79
C PHE A 329 23.75 8.85 -3.09
N ASP A 330 24.80 9.50 -3.57
CA ASP A 330 25.52 9.06 -4.79
C ASP A 330 26.20 7.70 -4.61
N GLU A 331 26.78 7.43 -3.43
CA GLU A 331 27.33 6.11 -3.10
C GLU A 331 26.22 5.04 -3.05
N ALA A 332 25.06 5.36 -2.45
CA ALA A 332 23.91 4.46 -2.41
C ALA A 332 23.40 4.13 -3.82
N ILE A 333 23.24 5.15 -4.66
CA ILE A 333 22.88 4.95 -6.08
C ILE A 333 23.92 4.05 -6.78
N GLY A 334 25.21 4.29 -6.57
CA GLY A 334 26.28 3.46 -7.14
C GLY A 334 26.22 1.99 -6.67
N LEU A 335 25.90 1.77 -5.39
CA LEU A 335 25.71 0.43 -4.82
C LEU A 335 24.52 -0.30 -5.44
N VAL A 336 23.34 0.36 -5.45
CA VAL A 336 22.11 -0.21 -6.01
C VAL A 336 22.29 -0.49 -7.51
N ARG A 337 22.85 0.48 -8.26
CA ARG A 337 23.12 0.34 -9.69
C ARG A 337 24.02 -0.87 -9.98
N SER A 338 25.12 -1.02 -9.23
CA SER A 338 26.03 -2.15 -9.39
C SER A 338 25.36 -3.47 -9.07
N ALA A 339 24.58 -3.53 -7.99
CA ALA A 339 23.86 -4.72 -7.58
C ALA A 339 22.81 -5.15 -8.61
N PHE A 340 22.07 -4.19 -9.14
CA PHE A 340 21.08 -4.43 -10.19
C PHE A 340 21.73 -4.87 -11.50
N ALA A 341 22.84 -4.26 -11.91
CA ALA A 341 23.59 -4.64 -13.12
C ALA A 341 24.20 -6.05 -13.02
N ASP A 342 24.53 -6.53 -11.82
CA ASP A 342 25.01 -7.91 -11.62
C ASP A 342 23.90 -8.95 -11.88
N VAL A 343 22.61 -8.56 -11.78
CA VAL A 343 21.46 -9.40 -12.12
C VAL A 343 21.13 -9.27 -13.60
N ASP A 344 20.92 -8.04 -14.06
CA ASP A 344 20.60 -7.71 -15.46
C ASP A 344 21.12 -6.31 -15.79
N PRO A 345 21.89 -6.14 -16.89
CA PRO A 345 22.38 -4.84 -17.31
C PRO A 345 21.28 -3.78 -17.47
N GLU A 346 20.08 -4.15 -17.99
CA GLU A 346 18.95 -3.24 -18.15
C GLU A 346 18.48 -2.70 -16.79
N MET A 347 18.53 -3.54 -15.77
CA MET A 347 18.14 -3.13 -14.41
C MET A 347 19.10 -2.08 -13.83
N GLY A 348 20.41 -2.23 -14.10
CA GLY A 348 21.42 -1.23 -13.74
C GLY A 348 21.28 0.07 -14.54
N GLU A 349 21.07 0.00 -15.86
CA GLU A 349 20.84 1.16 -16.73
C GLU A 349 19.57 1.94 -16.33
N PHE A 350 18.56 1.24 -15.86
CA PHE A 350 17.34 1.87 -15.36
C PHE A 350 17.59 2.80 -14.17
N VAL A 351 18.50 2.46 -13.25
CA VAL A 351 18.89 3.36 -12.15
C VAL A 351 19.46 4.66 -12.70
N ASP A 352 20.30 4.59 -13.74
CA ASP A 352 20.84 5.78 -14.41
C ASP A 352 19.72 6.62 -15.07
N VAL A 353 18.68 5.98 -15.61
CA VAL A 353 17.48 6.66 -16.15
C VAL A 353 16.76 7.42 -15.04
N MET A 354 16.53 6.80 -13.88
CA MET A 354 15.84 7.43 -12.74
C MET A 354 16.58 8.67 -12.24
N VAL A 355 17.91 8.57 -12.09
CA VAL A 355 18.76 9.68 -11.62
C VAL A 355 18.80 10.82 -12.65
N ARG A 356 19.09 10.50 -13.91
CA ARG A 356 19.23 11.49 -15.00
C ARG A 356 17.98 12.32 -15.21
N ASN A 357 16.80 11.71 -15.04
CA ASN A 357 15.53 12.41 -15.21
C ASN A 357 15.04 13.07 -13.92
N GLY A 358 15.75 12.92 -12.79
CA GLY A 358 15.33 13.47 -11.51
C GLY A 358 14.02 12.84 -11.00
N TRP A 359 13.85 11.53 -11.13
CA TRP A 359 12.61 10.84 -10.75
C TRP A 359 12.63 10.28 -9.31
N ILE A 360 13.62 10.68 -8.52
CA ILE A 360 13.77 10.27 -7.13
C ILE A 360 13.67 11.49 -6.22
N GLU A 361 12.76 11.45 -5.26
CA GLU A 361 12.63 12.38 -4.15
C GLU A 361 13.26 11.78 -2.90
N GLY A 362 14.38 12.32 -2.44
CA GLY A 362 15.11 11.83 -1.28
C GLY A 362 15.41 12.92 -0.24
N SER A 363 14.92 14.14 -0.45
CA SER A 363 15.22 15.29 0.40
C SER A 363 14.71 15.13 1.85
N VAL A 364 15.24 15.93 2.75
CA VAL A 364 14.79 16.04 4.14
C VAL A 364 14.08 17.36 4.36
N SER A 365 12.79 17.32 4.72
CA SER A 365 12.06 18.54 5.08
C SER A 365 11.02 18.28 6.20
N ASN A 366 10.62 19.36 6.90
CA ASN A 366 9.74 19.25 8.08
C ASN A 366 8.27 18.92 7.73
N ASN A 367 7.81 19.30 6.53
CA ASN A 367 6.42 19.12 6.10
C ASN A 367 6.22 17.87 5.23
N LYS A 368 7.27 17.08 5.06
CA LYS A 368 7.30 15.92 4.21
C LYS A 368 6.51 14.76 4.83
N ARG A 369 5.75 14.04 4.01
CA ARG A 369 5.02 12.86 4.46
C ARG A 369 6.02 11.78 4.92
N PRO A 370 5.81 11.13 6.07
CA PRO A 370 6.67 10.02 6.49
C PRO A 370 6.47 8.79 5.60
N GLY A 371 7.52 7.95 5.52
CA GLY A 371 7.55 6.72 4.74
C GLY A 371 8.20 6.89 3.37
N ALA A 372 8.16 5.81 2.57
CA ALA A 372 8.64 5.74 1.21
C ALA A 372 7.57 5.08 0.33
N TYR A 373 7.59 5.34 -0.97
CA TYR A 373 6.73 4.66 -1.94
C TYR A 373 7.22 4.89 -3.37
N CYS A 374 6.84 3.96 -4.25
CA CYS A 374 6.90 4.15 -5.68
C CYS A 374 5.51 4.44 -6.25
N THR A 375 5.42 5.38 -7.18
CA THR A 375 4.23 5.66 -7.99
C THR A 375 4.61 5.79 -9.46
N ARG A 376 3.62 5.91 -10.34
CA ARG A 376 3.85 6.15 -11.77
C ARG A 376 2.84 7.13 -12.34
N PHE A 377 3.27 7.88 -13.31
CA PHE A 377 2.38 8.67 -14.16
C PHE A 377 1.73 7.78 -15.22
N ALA A 378 0.41 7.84 -15.30
CA ALA A 378 -0.35 6.95 -16.19
C ALA A 378 -0.19 7.32 -17.67
N LYS A 379 0.02 8.61 -17.99
CA LYS A 379 0.17 9.13 -19.36
C LYS A 379 1.55 8.82 -19.94
N SER A 380 2.61 9.20 -19.23
CA SER A 380 4.00 8.98 -19.66
C SER A 380 4.52 7.57 -19.36
N ARG A 381 3.84 6.81 -18.51
CA ARG A 381 4.25 5.47 -18.04
C ARG A 381 5.57 5.46 -17.27
N THR A 382 5.96 6.61 -16.71
CA THR A 382 7.22 6.78 -16.01
C THR A 382 7.05 6.70 -14.49
N PRO A 383 7.91 5.93 -13.78
CA PRO A 383 7.84 5.80 -12.33
C PRO A 383 8.40 7.03 -11.61
N ARG A 384 8.03 7.15 -10.32
CA ARG A 384 8.60 8.11 -9.36
C ARG A 384 8.83 7.40 -8.04
N VAL A 385 10.01 7.61 -7.49
CA VAL A 385 10.38 7.12 -6.15
C VAL A 385 10.33 8.28 -5.17
N TYR A 386 9.71 8.05 -4.03
CA TYR A 386 9.62 8.97 -2.92
C TYR A 386 10.16 8.32 -1.67
N MET A 387 11.06 9.00 -0.97
CA MET A 387 11.59 8.59 0.32
C MET A 387 12.20 9.79 1.06
N THR A 388 12.64 9.59 2.28
CA THR A 388 13.51 10.52 3.00
C THR A 388 14.85 9.84 3.24
N TYR A 389 15.91 10.32 2.60
CA TYR A 389 17.25 9.74 2.67
C TYR A 389 18.13 10.51 3.64
N LYS A 390 18.72 9.83 4.65
CA LYS A 390 19.57 10.41 5.70
C LYS A 390 20.96 9.76 5.78
N GLY A 391 21.21 8.78 4.92
CA GLY A 391 22.50 8.13 4.78
C GLY A 391 22.72 6.90 5.64
N SER A 392 21.69 6.26 6.16
CA SER A 392 21.80 4.99 6.86
C SER A 392 21.83 3.80 5.89
N LEU A 393 22.28 2.62 6.35
CA LEU A 393 22.14 1.36 5.58
C LEU A 393 20.67 1.00 5.34
N GLU A 394 19.78 1.33 6.28
CA GLU A 394 18.34 1.15 6.12
C GLU A 394 17.80 2.01 4.97
N ASP A 395 18.29 3.26 4.83
CA ASP A 395 17.92 4.13 3.70
C ASP A 395 18.40 3.55 2.37
N VAL A 396 19.56 2.87 2.32
CA VAL A 396 20.03 2.18 1.10
C VAL A 396 19.09 1.01 0.76
N GLY A 397 18.69 0.22 1.76
CA GLY A 397 17.69 -0.84 1.59
C GLY A 397 16.35 -0.31 1.08
N THR A 398 15.85 0.77 1.69
CA THR A 398 14.62 1.45 1.24
C THR A 398 14.74 1.98 -0.19
N LEU A 399 15.88 2.58 -0.54
CA LEU A 399 16.13 3.02 -1.92
C LEU A 399 16.09 1.87 -2.91
N ALA A 400 16.70 0.73 -2.57
CA ALA A 400 16.66 -0.48 -3.39
C ALA A 400 15.23 -1.01 -3.54
N HIS A 401 14.45 -1.05 -2.45
CA HIS A 401 13.05 -1.44 -2.41
C HIS A 401 12.22 -0.61 -3.40
N GLU A 402 12.26 0.71 -3.26
CA GLU A 402 11.47 1.60 -4.11
C GLU A 402 11.93 1.58 -5.58
N LEU A 403 13.24 1.43 -5.83
CA LEU A 403 13.77 1.23 -7.18
C LEU A 403 13.36 -0.13 -7.77
N GLY A 404 13.17 -1.15 -6.94
CA GLY A 404 12.60 -2.44 -7.36
C GLY A 404 11.17 -2.29 -7.88
N HIS A 405 10.31 -1.58 -7.15
CA HIS A 405 8.97 -1.22 -7.62
C HIS A 405 9.02 -0.36 -8.90
N ALA A 406 9.93 0.59 -8.96
CA ALA A 406 10.08 1.46 -10.12
C ALA A 406 10.51 0.66 -11.36
N PHE A 407 11.44 -0.28 -11.23
CA PHE A 407 11.83 -1.17 -12.31
C PHE A 407 10.68 -2.07 -12.76
N HIS A 408 9.90 -2.63 -11.83
CA HIS A 408 8.69 -3.39 -12.17
C HIS A 408 7.71 -2.55 -13.01
N ASN A 409 7.47 -1.29 -12.64
CA ASN A 409 6.67 -0.39 -13.45
C ASN A 409 7.31 -0.08 -14.82
N TRP A 410 8.63 0.04 -14.87
CA TRP A 410 9.38 0.34 -16.09
C TRP A 410 9.31 -0.78 -17.12
N VAL A 411 9.45 -2.03 -16.72
CA VAL A 411 9.37 -3.17 -17.64
C VAL A 411 7.96 -3.38 -18.19
N MET A 412 6.94 -2.88 -17.51
CA MET A 412 5.54 -2.92 -17.97
C MET A 412 5.14 -1.67 -18.78
N ARG A 413 6.04 -0.71 -19.03
CA ARG A 413 5.68 0.59 -19.62
C ARG A 413 5.03 0.51 -21.00
N ASP A 414 5.38 -0.51 -21.79
CA ASP A 414 4.89 -0.72 -23.15
C ASP A 414 3.61 -1.59 -23.20
N LEU A 415 3.20 -2.16 -22.07
CA LEU A 415 1.95 -2.92 -21.98
C LEU A 415 0.74 -1.98 -21.95
N PRO A 416 -0.42 -2.39 -22.47
CA PRO A 416 -1.67 -1.67 -22.23
C PRO A 416 -1.92 -1.49 -20.72
N LEU A 417 -2.47 -0.34 -20.33
CA LEU A 417 -2.63 0.00 -18.91
C LEU A 417 -3.40 -1.08 -18.11
N PRO A 418 -4.50 -1.67 -18.62
CA PRO A 418 -5.21 -2.73 -17.90
C PRO A 418 -4.36 -3.98 -17.60
N GLU A 419 -3.37 -4.28 -18.44
CA GLU A 419 -2.46 -5.44 -18.25
C GLU A 419 -1.36 -5.17 -17.21
N THR A 420 -1.24 -3.94 -16.73
CA THR A 420 -0.25 -3.55 -15.71
C THR A 420 -0.81 -3.55 -14.30
N TYR A 421 -2.06 -3.95 -14.10
CA TYR A 421 -2.64 -4.12 -12.78
C TYR A 421 -2.28 -5.50 -12.23
N TYR A 422 -1.76 -5.53 -11.03
CA TYR A 422 -1.41 -6.75 -10.30
C TYR A 422 -1.94 -6.66 -8.86
N PRO A 423 -2.27 -7.80 -8.24
CA PRO A 423 -2.78 -7.83 -6.88
C PRO A 423 -1.68 -7.56 -5.85
N MET A 424 -2.09 -7.21 -4.62
CA MET A 424 -1.17 -6.92 -3.52
C MET A 424 -0.26 -8.10 -3.17
N THR A 425 -0.68 -9.35 -3.44
CA THR A 425 0.15 -10.55 -3.28
C THR A 425 1.40 -10.58 -4.18
N LEU A 426 1.42 -9.81 -5.25
CA LEU A 426 2.57 -9.70 -6.17
C LEU A 426 3.32 -8.36 -6.03
N ALA A 427 2.75 -7.40 -5.30
CA ALA A 427 3.29 -6.04 -5.24
C ALA A 427 4.74 -6.01 -4.74
N GLU A 428 5.02 -6.73 -3.65
CA GLU A 428 6.33 -6.71 -2.99
C GLU A 428 7.36 -7.69 -3.58
N THR A 429 7.02 -8.46 -4.61
CA THR A 429 7.95 -9.43 -5.20
C THR A 429 9.18 -8.74 -5.78
N ALA A 430 8.99 -7.65 -6.53
CA ALA A 430 10.09 -6.93 -7.15
C ALA A 430 10.92 -6.12 -6.13
N SER A 431 10.27 -5.51 -5.15
CA SER A 431 10.92 -4.68 -4.13
C SER A 431 11.78 -5.51 -3.17
N ILE A 432 11.24 -6.62 -2.65
CA ILE A 432 11.99 -7.53 -1.76
C ILE A 432 13.12 -8.22 -2.51
N PHE A 433 12.90 -8.59 -3.78
CA PHE A 433 13.98 -9.10 -4.63
C PHE A 433 15.12 -8.08 -4.74
N ALA A 434 14.81 -6.82 -5.00
CA ALA A 434 15.79 -5.74 -5.12
C ALA A 434 16.57 -5.52 -3.81
N GLU A 435 15.89 -5.51 -2.65
CA GLU A 435 16.55 -5.46 -1.34
C GLU A 435 17.52 -6.62 -1.15
N THR A 436 17.07 -7.84 -1.45
CA THR A 436 17.89 -9.05 -1.28
C THR A 436 19.14 -9.00 -2.15
N VAL A 437 19.02 -8.55 -3.40
CA VAL A 437 20.17 -8.41 -4.32
C VAL A 437 21.17 -7.37 -3.78
N VAL A 438 20.70 -6.25 -3.27
CA VAL A 438 21.58 -5.21 -2.68
C VAL A 438 22.22 -5.69 -1.38
N SER A 439 21.47 -6.37 -0.51
CA SER A 439 22.00 -6.96 0.73
C SER A 439 23.13 -7.95 0.43
N ASP A 440 22.95 -8.84 -0.54
CA ASP A 440 23.98 -9.78 -1.00
C ASP A 440 25.26 -9.09 -1.48
N VAL A 441 25.15 -8.00 -2.24
CA VAL A 441 26.30 -7.23 -2.71
C VAL A 441 27.00 -6.52 -1.56
N LEU A 442 26.23 -5.92 -0.65
CA LEU A 442 26.77 -5.27 0.55
C LEU A 442 27.54 -6.29 1.41
N LEU A 443 26.97 -7.48 1.61
CA LEU A 443 27.60 -8.55 2.39
C LEU A 443 28.91 -9.03 1.76
N LYS A 444 28.95 -9.16 0.43
CA LYS A 444 30.19 -9.53 -0.33
C LYS A 444 31.25 -8.43 -0.27
N LYS A 445 30.87 -7.17 -0.28
CA LYS A 445 31.78 -6.01 -0.22
C LYS A 445 32.23 -5.68 1.20
N ALA A 446 31.55 -6.17 2.22
CA ALA A 446 31.86 -5.92 3.63
C ALA A 446 33.27 -6.44 4.00
N ARG A 447 34.09 -5.54 4.52
CA ARG A 447 35.54 -5.80 4.82
C ARG A 447 35.77 -6.21 6.27
N SER A 448 34.83 -5.94 7.14
CA SER A 448 34.93 -6.23 8.58
C SER A 448 33.73 -7.08 9.07
N ALA A 449 33.92 -7.75 10.22
CA ALA A 449 32.85 -8.46 10.89
C ALA A 449 31.73 -7.51 11.31
N GLU A 450 32.08 -6.26 11.62
CA GLU A 450 31.13 -5.20 11.99
C GLU A 450 30.21 -4.81 10.81
N GLU A 451 30.77 -4.54 9.65
CA GLU A 451 30.00 -4.24 8.44
C GLU A 451 29.08 -5.40 8.06
N LYS A 452 29.59 -6.66 8.13
CA LYS A 452 28.75 -7.85 7.90
C LYS A 452 27.60 -7.95 8.87
N ARG A 453 27.84 -7.66 10.16
CA ARG A 453 26.80 -7.68 11.19
C ARG A 453 25.71 -6.65 10.91
N GLN A 454 26.08 -5.43 10.49
CA GLN A 454 25.13 -4.39 10.15
C GLN A 454 24.22 -4.80 8.97
N VAL A 455 24.76 -5.40 7.92
CA VAL A 455 23.98 -5.90 6.80
C VAL A 455 23.04 -7.03 7.24
N LEU A 456 23.56 -8.05 7.93
CA LEU A 456 22.78 -9.19 8.41
C LEU A 456 21.74 -8.82 9.46
N TRP A 457 21.87 -7.66 10.12
CA TRP A 457 20.85 -7.15 11.05
C TRP A 457 19.53 -6.87 10.37
N GLY A 458 19.57 -6.34 9.13
CA GLY A 458 18.40 -6.18 8.28
C GLY A 458 17.72 -7.51 7.97
N ASP A 459 18.50 -8.54 7.62
CA ASP A 459 17.98 -9.89 7.32
C ASP A 459 17.29 -10.52 8.54
N LEU A 460 17.86 -10.32 9.75
CA LEU A 460 17.21 -10.73 11.00
C LEU A 460 15.88 -9.99 11.22
N GLY A 461 15.80 -8.71 10.88
CA GLY A 461 14.57 -7.93 10.94
C GLY A 461 13.52 -8.45 9.94
N SER A 462 13.93 -8.78 8.72
CA SER A 462 13.06 -9.36 7.70
C SER A 462 12.53 -10.74 8.11
N ALA A 463 13.37 -11.60 8.69
CA ALA A 463 12.95 -12.89 9.21
C ALA A 463 11.92 -12.74 10.34
N GLU A 464 12.13 -11.81 11.28
CA GLU A 464 11.15 -11.47 12.32
C GLU A 464 9.83 -10.97 11.71
N ALA A 465 9.89 -10.01 10.79
CA ALA A 465 8.72 -9.40 10.19
C ALA A 465 7.86 -10.42 9.44
N PHE A 466 8.47 -11.22 8.55
CA PHE A 466 7.73 -12.14 7.68
C PHE A 466 7.26 -13.41 8.40
N LEU A 467 8.03 -13.93 9.35
CA LEU A 467 7.69 -15.18 10.02
C LEU A 467 6.96 -15.00 11.34
N LEU A 468 6.96 -13.81 11.93
CA LEU A 468 6.34 -13.57 13.24
C LEU A 468 5.34 -12.40 13.21
N ASN A 469 5.76 -11.18 12.85
CA ASN A 469 4.95 -9.97 12.99
C ASN A 469 3.75 -9.95 12.03
N ILE A 470 3.97 -10.23 10.74
CA ILE A 470 2.90 -10.28 9.74
C ILE A 470 1.91 -11.42 10.04
N PRO A 471 2.36 -12.66 10.36
CA PRO A 471 1.44 -13.72 10.77
C PRO A 471 0.63 -13.39 12.03
N ALA A 472 1.23 -12.73 13.03
CA ALA A 472 0.49 -12.30 14.21
C ALA A 472 -0.66 -11.37 13.87
N ARG A 473 -0.46 -10.42 12.92
CA ARG A 473 -1.53 -9.56 12.41
C ARG A 473 -2.62 -10.34 11.68
N PHE A 474 -2.23 -11.30 10.85
CA PHE A 474 -3.19 -12.15 10.14
C PHE A 474 -4.06 -12.94 11.11
N TRP A 475 -3.48 -13.57 12.14
CA TRP A 475 -4.26 -14.34 13.13
C TRP A 475 -5.15 -13.45 13.97
N PHE A 476 -4.69 -12.25 14.33
CA PHE A 476 -5.52 -11.26 14.98
C PHE A 476 -6.73 -10.89 14.12
N GLU A 477 -6.53 -10.48 12.86
CA GLU A 477 -7.63 -10.10 11.98
C GLU A 477 -8.59 -11.27 11.73
N LYS A 478 -8.07 -12.47 11.46
CA LYS A 478 -8.90 -13.66 11.28
C LYS A 478 -9.79 -13.91 12.48
N SER A 479 -9.21 -13.95 13.69
CA SER A 479 -9.96 -14.18 14.93
C SER A 479 -10.92 -13.03 15.24
N PHE A 480 -10.55 -11.80 14.89
CA PHE A 480 -11.42 -10.64 15.00
C PHE A 480 -12.65 -10.78 14.10
N TYR A 481 -12.49 -11.09 12.80
CA TYR A 481 -13.61 -11.25 11.88
C TYR A 481 -14.52 -12.43 12.26
N GLU A 482 -13.96 -13.55 12.71
CA GLU A 482 -14.72 -14.69 13.21
C GLU A 482 -15.67 -14.27 14.35
N LYS A 483 -15.16 -13.61 15.37
CA LYS A 483 -15.97 -13.13 16.51
C LYS A 483 -16.87 -11.97 16.14
N ARG A 484 -16.41 -11.02 15.30
CA ARG A 484 -17.18 -9.86 14.86
C ARG A 484 -18.38 -10.24 14.00
N SER A 485 -18.32 -11.40 13.32
CA SER A 485 -19.46 -11.92 12.59
C SER A 485 -20.68 -12.20 13.48
N GLU A 486 -20.47 -12.41 14.76
CA GLU A 486 -21.50 -12.70 15.77
C GLU A 486 -21.90 -11.43 16.54
N ARG A 487 -20.94 -10.60 16.94
CA ARG A 487 -21.14 -9.39 17.74
C ARG A 487 -19.97 -8.40 17.64
N THR A 488 -20.18 -7.19 18.11
CA THR A 488 -19.10 -6.22 18.33
C THR A 488 -18.16 -6.67 19.46
N LEU A 489 -16.89 -6.31 19.36
CA LEU A 489 -15.87 -6.62 20.37
C LEU A 489 -15.51 -5.34 21.13
N SER A 490 -15.29 -5.50 22.44
CA SER A 490 -14.77 -4.45 23.31
C SER A 490 -13.27 -4.22 23.06
N PRO A 491 -12.70 -3.06 23.45
CA PRO A 491 -11.27 -2.81 23.39
C PRO A 491 -10.41 -3.86 24.12
N ASP A 492 -10.90 -4.35 25.26
CA ASP A 492 -10.18 -5.35 26.05
C ASP A 492 -10.16 -6.71 25.36
N GLU A 493 -11.24 -7.09 24.68
CA GLU A 493 -11.27 -8.29 23.86
C GLU A 493 -10.33 -8.18 22.65
N LEU A 494 -10.26 -7.01 22.01
CA LEU A 494 -9.30 -6.77 20.93
C LEU A 494 -7.86 -6.85 21.44
N SER A 495 -7.56 -6.28 22.59
CA SER A 495 -6.24 -6.35 23.22
C SER A 495 -5.86 -7.78 23.61
N THR A 496 -6.81 -8.58 24.07
CA THR A 496 -6.61 -10.01 24.35
C THR A 496 -6.29 -10.77 23.07
N LEU A 497 -7.08 -10.60 22.00
CA LEU A 497 -6.82 -11.23 20.70
C LEU A 497 -5.43 -10.87 20.15
N MET A 498 -5.03 -9.60 20.28
CA MET A 498 -3.71 -9.16 19.85
C MET A 498 -2.60 -9.81 20.66
N SER A 499 -2.74 -9.86 21.99
CA SER A 499 -1.78 -10.51 22.89
C SER A 499 -1.63 -12.00 22.58
N ASP A 500 -2.74 -12.70 22.35
CA ASP A 500 -2.74 -14.13 22.00
C ASP A 500 -2.05 -14.36 20.65
N SER A 501 -2.30 -13.51 19.68
CA SER A 501 -1.68 -13.58 18.36
C SER A 501 -0.17 -13.34 18.42
N TRP A 502 0.26 -12.37 19.20
CA TRP A 502 1.68 -12.12 19.46
C TRP A 502 2.34 -13.29 20.19
N LYS A 503 1.71 -13.81 21.22
CA LYS A 503 2.22 -14.99 21.96
C LYS A 503 2.34 -16.21 21.05
N ARG A 504 1.38 -16.43 20.15
CA ARG A 504 1.45 -17.51 19.15
C ARG A 504 2.67 -17.34 18.24
N ALA A 505 2.94 -16.14 17.76
CA ALA A 505 4.06 -15.86 16.87
C ALA A 505 5.41 -15.90 17.60
N TYR A 506 5.56 -15.04 18.58
CA TYR A 506 6.86 -14.79 19.24
C TYR A 506 7.23 -15.81 20.31
N GLY A 507 6.24 -16.54 20.87
CA GLY A 507 6.49 -17.49 21.96
C GLY A 507 7.03 -16.78 23.20
N ASP A 508 8.21 -17.19 23.65
CA ASP A 508 8.94 -16.68 24.83
C ASP A 508 10.08 -15.70 24.47
N THR A 509 10.17 -15.26 23.22
CA THR A 509 11.32 -14.46 22.75
C THR A 509 11.26 -12.99 23.13
N LEU A 510 10.09 -12.50 23.54
CA LEU A 510 9.89 -11.13 24.00
C LEU A 510 9.64 -11.08 25.50
N SER A 511 10.15 -10.04 26.18
CA SER A 511 9.96 -9.79 27.59
C SER A 511 8.51 -9.41 27.94
N GLU A 512 7.78 -8.83 27.02
CA GLU A 512 6.35 -8.52 27.10
C GLU A 512 5.70 -8.48 25.71
N MET A 513 4.36 -8.54 25.66
CA MET A 513 3.58 -8.39 24.43
C MET A 513 3.16 -6.94 24.23
N ASN A 514 2.68 -6.60 23.01
CA ASN A 514 2.08 -5.30 22.72
C ASN A 514 0.55 -5.43 22.52
N PRO A 515 -0.25 -5.38 23.61
CA PRO A 515 -1.69 -5.58 23.53
C PRO A 515 -2.43 -4.48 22.74
N LEU A 516 -1.85 -3.28 22.62
CA LEU A 516 -2.44 -2.16 21.89
C LEU A 516 -1.96 -2.04 20.44
N PHE A 517 -1.18 -3.02 19.96
CA PHE A 517 -0.67 -2.97 18.59
C PHE A 517 -1.80 -2.86 17.54
N TRP A 518 -2.97 -3.41 17.81
CA TRP A 518 -4.14 -3.29 16.94
C TRP A 518 -4.61 -1.84 16.74
N CYS A 519 -4.42 -0.95 17.73
CA CYS A 519 -4.78 0.46 17.60
C CYS A 519 -3.99 1.17 16.48
N SER A 520 -2.75 0.75 16.23
CA SER A 520 -1.87 1.33 15.22
C SER A 520 -2.01 0.69 13.84
N LYS A 521 -2.90 -0.29 13.65
CA LYS A 521 -3.02 -1.13 12.44
C LYS A 521 -4.43 -1.17 11.85
N LEU A 522 -5.21 -0.13 12.05
CA LEU A 522 -6.50 0.05 11.39
C LEU A 522 -6.29 0.51 9.94
N HIS A 523 -6.76 -0.28 9.00
CA HIS A 523 -6.67 0.02 7.56
C HIS A 523 -8.02 -0.13 6.86
#